data_2e20b82ed8e9fb15e4b1199000d052e7
#
_entry.id   2e20b82ed8e9fb15e4b1199000d052e7
#
_cell.length_a   1.000
_cell.length_b   1.000
_cell.length_c   1.000
_cell.angle_alpha   90.00
_cell.angle_beta   90.00
_cell.angle_gamma   90.00
#
_symmetry.space_group_name_H-M   'P 1'
#
loop_
_entity.id
_entity.type
_entity.pdbx_description
1 polymer ?
#
loop_
_entity_poly.entity_id
_entity_poly.type
_entity_poly.pdbx_seq_one_letter_code
_entity_poly.pdbx_strand_id
1 'polypeptide(L)'
;MKRTARFILLAFAMMWVQAAVLVSAQEGKIVPYVPTPQEVVDRMLELAQVKKGDVVYDLGSGDGRIVVTAAKKYGVKAIGFEIDPQRIKESHENIKKAGVENLVEIRQQDIRTVDLSAASVLTLYLLPEVNLMIRPNIWKQMKPGSRIVS
;
A
#
# COMPACT_ATOMS: atom_id res chain seq x y z
N MET A 1 -25.64 -47.61 12.40
CA MET A 1 -25.86 -46.65 11.30
C MET A 1 -26.02 -45.20 11.73
N LYS A 2 -26.54 -44.86 12.94
CA LYS A 2 -26.73 -43.41 13.36
C LYS A 2 -25.45 -42.67 13.81
N ARG A 3 -24.36 -43.38 14.19
CA ARG A 3 -23.09 -42.78 14.64
C ARG A 3 -22.19 -42.34 13.47
N THR A 4 -22.15 -43.05 12.37
CA THR A 4 -21.36 -42.72 11.20
C THR A 4 -21.86 -41.49 10.44
N ALA A 5 -23.18 -41.30 10.38
CA ALA A 5 -23.77 -40.09 9.75
C ALA A 5 -23.45 -38.81 10.50
N ARG A 6 -23.28 -38.82 11.83
CA ARG A 6 -22.89 -37.66 12.64
C ARG A 6 -21.44 -37.22 12.38
N PHE A 7 -20.52 -38.14 12.17
CA PHE A 7 -19.12 -37.83 11.86
C PHE A 7 -18.95 -37.24 10.47
N ILE A 8 -19.72 -37.71 9.50
CA ILE A 8 -19.70 -37.18 8.12
C ILE A 8 -20.24 -35.74 8.08
N LEU A 9 -21.33 -35.45 8.80
CA LEU A 9 -21.88 -34.09 8.90
C LEU A 9 -20.93 -33.09 9.57
N LEU A 10 -20.19 -33.50 10.61
CA LEU A 10 -19.20 -32.65 11.27
C LEU A 10 -17.98 -32.39 10.40
N ALA A 11 -17.52 -33.39 9.61
CA ALA A 11 -16.42 -33.23 8.66
C ALA A 11 -16.78 -32.28 7.51
N PHE A 12 -18.02 -32.35 6.99
CA PHE A 12 -18.52 -31.40 5.98
C PHE A 12 -18.63 -29.98 6.52
N ALA A 13 -19.13 -29.79 7.75
CA ALA A 13 -19.23 -28.47 8.37
C ALA A 13 -17.84 -27.85 8.59
N MET A 14 -16.84 -28.63 9.01
CA MET A 14 -15.46 -28.14 9.16
C MET A 14 -14.83 -27.72 7.84
N MET A 15 -15.12 -28.44 6.74
CA MET A 15 -14.58 -28.13 5.41
C MET A 15 -15.16 -26.82 4.85
N TRP A 16 -16.44 -26.51 5.13
CA TRP A 16 -17.08 -25.25 4.72
C TRP A 16 -16.56 -24.05 5.49
N VAL A 17 -16.21 -24.21 6.77
CA VAL A 17 -15.64 -23.13 7.60
C VAL A 17 -14.23 -22.76 7.11
N GLN A 18 -13.43 -23.74 6.70
CA GLN A 18 -12.09 -23.47 6.16
C GLN A 18 -12.13 -22.81 4.78
N ALA A 19 -13.09 -23.16 3.92
CA ALA A 19 -13.29 -22.50 2.63
C ALA A 19 -13.73 -21.02 2.79
N ALA A 20 -14.57 -20.73 3.77
CA ALA A 20 -15.02 -19.37 4.05
C ALA A 20 -13.88 -18.46 4.56
N VAL A 21 -12.93 -19.00 5.33
CA VAL A 21 -11.77 -18.24 5.83
C VAL A 21 -10.79 -17.92 4.69
N LEU A 22 -10.64 -18.81 3.70
CA LEU A 22 -9.75 -18.56 2.54
C LEU A 22 -10.33 -17.51 1.56
N VAL A 23 -11.65 -17.39 1.46
CA VAL A 23 -12.30 -16.37 0.61
C VAL A 23 -12.21 -14.98 1.23
N SER A 24 -12.20 -14.86 2.56
CA SER A 24 -12.11 -13.57 3.27
C SER A 24 -10.77 -12.85 3.11
N ALA A 25 -9.71 -13.54 2.73
CA ALA A 25 -8.36 -12.94 2.61
C ALA A 25 -8.11 -12.20 1.29
N GLN A 26 -9.06 -12.25 0.34
CA GLN A 26 -8.93 -11.58 -0.98
C GLN A 26 -9.84 -10.36 -1.16
N GLU A 27 -10.71 -10.08 -0.19
CA GLU A 27 -11.56 -8.89 -0.22
C GLU A 27 -10.72 -7.66 0.11
N GLY A 28 -10.45 -6.83 -0.90
CA GLY A 28 -9.76 -5.55 -0.76
C GLY A 28 -8.63 -5.29 -1.74
N LYS A 29 -8.03 -6.31 -2.35
CA LYS A 29 -6.99 -6.12 -3.36
C LYS A 29 -7.60 -5.65 -4.67
N ILE A 30 -7.32 -4.41 -5.04
CA ILE A 30 -7.80 -3.83 -6.30
C ILE A 30 -6.91 -4.26 -7.47
N VAL A 31 -5.62 -4.56 -7.20
CA VAL A 31 -4.61 -4.86 -8.21
C VAL A 31 -3.64 -5.95 -7.75
N PRO A 32 -3.07 -6.75 -8.67
CA PRO A 32 -1.95 -7.63 -8.35
C PRO A 32 -0.72 -6.78 -7.98
N TYR A 33 0.05 -7.26 -7.00
CA TYR A 33 1.29 -6.63 -6.61
C TYR A 33 2.36 -6.81 -7.69
N VAL A 34 2.85 -5.70 -8.22
CA VAL A 34 4.00 -5.64 -9.13
C VAL A 34 5.00 -4.66 -8.54
N PRO A 35 6.18 -5.13 -8.10
CA PRO A 35 7.17 -4.25 -7.49
C PRO A 35 7.72 -3.25 -8.50
N THR A 36 7.69 -1.97 -8.17
CA THR A 36 8.27 -0.90 -9.00
C THR A 36 9.78 -1.12 -9.14
N PRO A 37 10.36 -1.19 -10.36
CA PRO A 37 11.81 -1.25 -10.52
C PRO A 37 12.52 -0.07 -9.84
N GLN A 38 13.69 -0.31 -9.23
CA GLN A 38 14.38 0.72 -8.45
C GLN A 38 14.72 1.96 -9.27
N GLU A 39 15.12 1.80 -10.52
CA GLU A 39 15.38 2.91 -11.45
C GLU A 39 14.13 3.78 -11.70
N VAL A 40 12.94 3.15 -11.74
CA VAL A 40 11.67 3.87 -11.87
C VAL A 40 11.36 4.64 -10.59
N VAL A 41 11.57 4.03 -9.40
CA VAL A 41 11.43 4.71 -8.11
C VAL A 41 12.31 5.97 -8.06
N ASP A 42 13.59 5.83 -8.41
CA ASP A 42 14.52 6.95 -8.42
C ASP A 42 14.04 8.06 -9.36
N ARG A 43 13.61 7.69 -10.57
CA ARG A 43 13.11 8.64 -11.55
C ARG A 43 11.81 9.33 -11.14
N MET A 44 10.88 8.60 -10.51
CA MET A 44 9.65 9.19 -9.97
C MET A 44 9.95 10.27 -8.94
N LEU A 45 10.83 9.99 -7.98
CA LEU A 45 11.20 10.95 -6.93
C LEU A 45 11.96 12.16 -7.48
N GLU A 46 12.79 11.98 -8.50
CA GLU A 46 13.46 13.07 -9.23
C GLU A 46 12.45 13.95 -9.98
N LEU A 47 11.54 13.37 -10.74
CA LEU A 47 10.50 14.09 -11.47
C LEU A 47 9.58 14.87 -10.53
N ALA A 48 9.25 14.29 -9.37
CA ALA A 48 8.52 14.96 -8.32
C ALA A 48 9.32 16.07 -7.63
N GLN A 49 10.62 16.22 -7.94
CA GLN A 49 11.52 17.20 -7.31
C GLN A 49 11.45 17.15 -5.79
N VAL A 50 11.51 15.92 -5.23
CA VAL A 50 11.43 15.72 -3.78
C VAL A 50 12.56 16.47 -3.10
N LYS A 51 12.25 17.23 -2.06
CA LYS A 51 13.19 18.07 -1.33
C LYS A 51 12.88 18.12 0.16
N LYS A 52 13.84 18.58 0.95
CA LYS A 52 13.67 18.74 2.40
C LYS A 52 12.41 19.54 2.75
N GLY A 53 11.64 19.01 3.69
CA GLY A 53 10.35 19.60 4.12
C GLY A 53 9.14 19.01 3.40
N ASP A 54 9.32 18.19 2.37
CA ASP A 54 8.23 17.45 1.75
C ASP A 54 7.69 16.35 2.67
N VAL A 55 6.43 16.02 2.43
CA VAL A 55 5.77 14.82 2.96
C VAL A 55 5.32 14.00 1.76
N VAL A 56 5.96 12.84 1.59
CA VAL A 56 5.67 11.92 0.49
C VAL A 56 4.62 10.90 0.91
N TYR A 57 3.55 10.81 0.14
CA TYR A 57 2.55 9.74 0.27
C TYR A 57 2.67 8.79 -0.92
N ASP A 58 2.57 7.49 -0.65
CA ASP A 58 2.60 6.43 -1.67
C ASP A 58 1.37 5.54 -1.52
N LEU A 59 0.48 5.56 -2.53
CA LEU A 59 -0.76 4.80 -2.52
C LEU A 59 -0.55 3.44 -3.19
N GLY A 60 -0.81 2.35 -2.44
CA GLY A 60 -0.47 1.00 -2.84
C GLY A 60 1.04 0.76 -2.71
N SER A 61 1.57 1.07 -1.54
CA SER A 61 3.03 1.15 -1.32
C SER A 61 3.76 -0.20 -1.40
N GLY A 62 3.03 -1.32 -1.43
CA GLY A 62 3.62 -2.65 -1.54
C GLY A 62 4.66 -2.92 -0.45
N ASP A 63 5.87 -3.26 -0.85
CA ASP A 63 7.00 -3.50 0.07
C ASP A 63 7.67 -2.22 0.60
N GLY A 64 7.10 -1.06 0.35
CA GLY A 64 7.54 0.23 0.87
C GLY A 64 8.76 0.84 0.18
N ARG A 65 9.21 0.30 -0.96
CA ARG A 65 10.45 0.74 -1.61
C ARG A 65 10.48 2.21 -1.99
N ILE A 66 9.35 2.79 -2.42
CA ILE A 66 9.27 4.22 -2.78
C ILE A 66 9.44 5.09 -1.53
N VAL A 67 8.68 4.83 -0.48
CA VAL A 67 8.77 5.61 0.78
C VAL A 67 10.11 5.46 1.48
N VAL A 68 10.70 4.26 1.46
CA VAL A 68 12.06 4.00 1.99
C VAL A 68 13.11 4.78 1.19
N THR A 69 13.02 4.77 -0.14
CA THR A 69 13.95 5.52 -0.99
C THR A 69 13.81 7.02 -0.78
N ALA A 70 12.57 7.54 -0.69
CA ALA A 70 12.30 8.96 -0.41
C ALA A 70 12.94 9.39 0.92
N ALA A 71 12.72 8.64 1.99
CA ALA A 71 13.29 8.93 3.29
C ALA A 71 14.83 8.85 3.28
N LYS A 72 15.40 7.78 2.71
CA LYS A 72 16.84 7.55 2.70
C LYS A 72 17.61 8.57 1.86
N LYS A 73 17.08 8.91 0.66
CA LYS A 73 17.77 9.76 -0.32
C LYS A 73 17.56 11.26 -0.04
N TYR A 74 16.39 11.64 0.44
CA TYR A 74 16.01 13.05 0.59
C TYR A 74 15.79 13.50 2.05
N GLY A 75 15.80 12.58 3.02
CA GLY A 75 15.60 12.90 4.45
C GLY A 75 14.20 13.42 4.76
N VAL A 76 13.18 12.99 4.01
CA VAL A 76 11.80 13.45 4.11
C VAL A 76 10.94 12.46 4.88
N LYS A 77 9.84 12.95 5.47
CA LYS A 77 8.77 12.07 5.98
C LYS A 77 8.06 11.40 4.82
N ALA A 78 7.83 10.10 4.92
CA ALA A 78 7.14 9.35 3.90
C ALA A 78 6.15 8.36 4.52
N ILE A 79 4.94 8.28 3.95
CA ILE A 79 3.87 7.44 4.45
C ILE A 79 3.36 6.57 3.30
N GLY A 80 3.47 5.24 3.47
CA GLY A 80 2.92 4.27 2.56
C GLY A 80 1.55 3.79 3.01
N PHE A 81 0.63 3.62 2.07
CA PHE A 81 -0.69 3.06 2.31
C PHE A 81 -0.82 1.74 1.56
N GLU A 82 -1.04 0.68 2.31
CA GLU A 82 -1.12 -0.67 1.79
C GLU A 82 -2.23 -1.44 2.52
N ILE A 83 -2.86 -2.39 1.85
CA ILE A 83 -3.92 -3.20 2.43
C ILE A 83 -3.49 -4.66 2.65
N ASP A 84 -2.50 -5.13 1.90
CA ASP A 84 -2.01 -6.50 1.97
C ASP A 84 -1.09 -6.70 3.19
N PRO A 85 -1.47 -7.51 4.20
CA PRO A 85 -0.67 -7.72 5.39
C PRO A 85 0.74 -8.28 5.09
N GLN A 86 0.89 -9.08 4.02
CA GLN A 86 2.19 -9.61 3.63
C GLN A 86 3.11 -8.49 3.12
N ARG A 87 2.58 -7.57 2.31
CA ARG A 87 3.35 -6.41 1.81
C ARG A 87 3.71 -5.45 2.94
N ILE A 88 2.78 -5.23 3.89
CA ILE A 88 3.04 -4.43 5.09
C ILE A 88 4.18 -5.02 5.92
N LYS A 89 4.21 -6.34 6.13
CA LYS A 89 5.30 -7.01 6.82
C LYS A 89 6.64 -6.77 6.11
N GLU A 90 6.70 -6.97 4.80
CA GLU A 90 7.90 -6.74 3.99
C GLU A 90 8.36 -5.28 4.04
N SER A 91 7.42 -4.34 4.00
CA SER A 91 7.75 -2.92 4.12
C SER A 91 8.39 -2.57 5.47
N HIS A 92 7.90 -3.14 6.58
CA HIS A 92 8.52 -2.94 7.88
C HIS A 92 9.94 -3.52 7.96
N GLU A 93 10.18 -4.67 7.33
CA GLU A 93 11.53 -5.25 7.23
C GLU A 93 12.47 -4.35 6.42
N ASN A 94 11.98 -3.80 5.30
CA ASN A 94 12.75 -2.88 4.46
C ASN A 94 13.05 -1.54 5.16
N ILE A 95 12.09 -0.98 5.88
CA ILE A 95 12.24 0.24 6.69
C ILE A 95 13.36 0.05 7.73
N LYS A 96 13.29 -1.05 8.49
CA LYS A 96 14.28 -1.40 9.50
C LYS A 96 15.66 -1.61 8.89
N LYS A 97 15.74 -2.37 7.79
CA LYS A 97 17.00 -2.62 7.06
C LYS A 97 17.64 -1.33 6.55
N ALA A 98 16.83 -0.35 6.17
CA ALA A 98 17.28 0.94 5.67
C ALA A 98 17.63 1.94 6.78
N GLY A 99 17.22 1.71 8.04
CA GLY A 99 17.45 2.60 9.18
C GLY A 99 16.66 3.91 9.09
N VAL A 100 15.41 3.84 8.58
CA VAL A 100 14.56 5.03 8.34
C VAL A 100 13.25 5.00 9.13
N GLU A 101 13.20 4.24 10.23
CA GLU A 101 12.01 4.05 11.06
C GLU A 101 11.44 5.35 11.63
N ASN A 102 12.27 6.36 11.82
CA ASN A 102 11.87 7.67 12.30
C ASN A 102 11.28 8.59 11.22
N LEU A 103 11.37 8.21 9.94
CA LEU A 103 10.90 9.00 8.79
C LEU A 103 9.78 8.33 8.03
N VAL A 104 9.66 6.99 8.11
CA VAL A 104 8.72 6.21 7.31
C VAL A 104 7.66 5.56 8.20
N GLU A 105 6.41 5.72 7.80
CA GLU A 105 5.24 5.06 8.38
C GLU A 105 4.52 4.25 7.31
N ILE A 106 4.03 3.05 7.66
CA ILE A 106 3.11 2.27 6.81
C ILE A 106 1.77 2.18 7.51
N ARG A 107 0.72 2.54 6.78
CA ARG A 107 -0.67 2.47 7.25
C ARG A 107 -1.42 1.39 6.50
N GLN A 108 -2.03 0.47 7.26
CA GLN A 108 -2.96 -0.49 6.66
C GLN A 108 -4.28 0.22 6.37
N GLN A 109 -4.45 0.69 5.15
CA GLN A 109 -5.61 1.48 4.76
C GLN A 109 -5.91 1.35 3.28
N ASP A 110 -7.21 1.32 2.96
CA ASP A 110 -7.68 1.39 1.57
C ASP A 110 -7.37 2.76 0.98
N ILE A 111 -6.69 2.78 -0.17
CA ILE A 111 -6.26 4.00 -0.86
C ILE A 111 -7.42 4.94 -1.22
N ARG A 112 -8.65 4.42 -1.33
CA ARG A 112 -9.87 5.19 -1.60
C ARG A 112 -10.30 6.08 -0.44
N THR A 113 -9.84 5.77 0.77
CA THR A 113 -10.26 6.42 2.02
C THR A 113 -9.18 7.30 2.65
N VAL A 114 -8.02 7.40 1.99
CA VAL A 114 -6.87 8.16 2.50
C VAL A 114 -7.16 9.65 2.48
N ASP A 115 -6.86 10.33 3.59
CA ASP A 115 -6.78 11.79 3.64
C ASP A 115 -5.42 12.24 3.07
N LEU A 116 -5.47 12.93 1.92
CA LEU A 116 -4.29 13.39 1.18
C LEU A 116 -3.87 14.83 1.53
N SER A 117 -4.59 15.50 2.43
CA SER A 117 -4.41 16.93 2.71
C SER A 117 -3.03 17.30 3.27
N ALA A 118 -2.32 16.35 3.88
CA ALA A 118 -0.98 16.53 4.43
C ALA A 118 0.15 16.26 3.43
N ALA A 119 -0.15 15.62 2.28
CA ALA A 119 0.85 15.28 1.28
C ALA A 119 1.29 16.50 0.48
N SER A 120 2.60 16.68 0.30
CA SER A 120 3.16 17.60 -0.68
C SER A 120 3.61 16.91 -1.96
N VAL A 121 3.88 15.61 -1.87
CA VAL A 121 4.21 14.72 -2.99
C VAL A 121 3.37 13.46 -2.89
N LEU A 122 2.76 13.05 -3.99
CA LEU A 122 2.00 11.82 -4.10
C LEU A 122 2.62 10.95 -5.20
N THR A 123 2.94 9.71 -4.87
CA THR A 123 3.43 8.70 -5.80
C THR A 123 2.36 7.63 -6.05
N LEU A 124 2.24 7.22 -7.31
CA LEU A 124 1.25 6.26 -7.78
C LEU A 124 1.92 5.32 -8.79
N TYR A 125 2.16 4.07 -8.41
CA TYR A 125 2.56 3.03 -9.38
C TYR A 125 1.46 1.98 -9.44
N LEU A 126 0.35 2.37 -10.05
CA LEU A 126 -0.91 1.63 -10.08
C LEU A 126 -1.39 1.45 -11.52
N LEU A 127 -2.36 0.55 -11.70
CA LEU A 127 -3.03 0.40 -12.99
C LEU A 127 -3.79 1.69 -13.37
N PRO A 128 -3.90 2.00 -14.66
CA PRO A 128 -4.59 3.22 -15.14
C PRO A 128 -6.01 3.38 -14.60
N GLU A 129 -6.76 2.27 -14.49
CA GLU A 129 -8.14 2.27 -13.99
C GLU A 129 -8.21 2.69 -12.52
N VAL A 130 -7.22 2.28 -11.72
CA VAL A 130 -7.13 2.65 -10.31
C VAL A 130 -6.77 4.12 -10.16
N ASN A 131 -5.82 4.61 -10.96
CA ASN A 131 -5.48 6.04 -11.02
C ASN A 131 -6.71 6.90 -11.37
N LEU A 132 -7.52 6.47 -12.34
CA LEU A 132 -8.75 7.16 -12.70
C LEU A 132 -9.78 7.14 -11.57
N MET A 133 -9.91 6.03 -10.86
CA MET A 133 -10.84 5.88 -9.73
C MET A 133 -10.50 6.83 -8.57
N ILE A 134 -9.23 6.99 -8.20
CA ILE A 134 -8.82 7.82 -7.07
C ILE A 134 -8.63 9.30 -7.43
N ARG A 135 -8.52 9.64 -8.70
CA ARG A 135 -8.26 10.99 -9.22
C ARG A 135 -9.18 12.09 -8.66
N PRO A 136 -10.51 11.88 -8.53
CA PRO A 136 -11.39 12.90 -7.94
C PRO A 136 -11.01 13.25 -6.49
N ASN A 137 -10.62 12.26 -5.69
CA ASN A 137 -10.19 12.46 -4.31
C ASN A 137 -8.86 13.22 -4.24
N ILE A 138 -7.93 12.91 -5.14
CA ILE A 138 -6.64 13.61 -5.24
C ILE A 138 -6.87 15.10 -5.49
N TRP A 139 -7.66 15.45 -6.48
CA TRP A 139 -7.91 16.84 -6.84
C TRP A 139 -8.70 17.63 -5.80
N LYS A 140 -9.57 16.96 -5.05
CA LYS A 140 -10.33 17.59 -3.98
C LYS A 140 -9.49 17.91 -2.74
N GLN A 141 -8.46 17.08 -2.46
CA GLN A 141 -7.78 17.12 -1.16
C GLN A 141 -6.36 17.68 -1.22
N MET A 142 -5.64 17.50 -2.32
CA MET A 142 -4.26 17.98 -2.42
C MET A 142 -4.22 19.51 -2.60
N LYS A 143 -3.29 20.12 -1.90
CA LYS A 143 -3.13 21.58 -1.92
C LYS A 143 -2.50 22.04 -3.25
N PRO A 144 -2.79 23.27 -3.70
CA PRO A 144 -2.06 23.89 -4.79
C PRO A 144 -0.55 23.86 -4.55
N GLY A 145 0.22 23.51 -5.58
CA GLY A 145 1.67 23.36 -5.49
C GLY A 145 2.15 21.97 -5.05
N SER A 146 1.24 21.05 -4.65
CA SER A 146 1.59 19.66 -4.47
C SER A 146 1.94 19.01 -5.81
N ARG A 147 2.75 17.97 -5.78
CA ARG A 147 3.25 17.26 -6.97
C ARG A 147 2.77 15.82 -6.95
N ILE A 148 2.35 15.34 -8.11
CA ILE A 148 1.86 13.97 -8.31
C ILE A 148 2.74 13.36 -9.40
N VAL A 149 3.24 12.16 -9.17
CA VAL A 149 3.98 11.38 -10.14
C VAL A 149 3.39 9.97 -10.24
N SER A 150 3.18 9.53 -11.50
CA SER A 150 2.58 8.22 -11.81
C SER A 150 3.31 7.59 -13.00
#